data_a1a274f45844e06ac5d9f6b49f363a61
#
_entry.id   a1a274f45844e06ac5d9f6b49f363a61
#
_cell.length_a   1.000
_cell.length_b   1.000
_cell.length_c   1.000
_cell.angle_alpha   90.00
_cell.angle_beta   90.00
_cell.angle_gamma   90.00
#
_symmetry.space_group_name_H-M   'P 1'
#
loop_
_entity.id
_entity.type
_entity.pdbx_description
1 polymer ?
#
loop_
_entity_poly.entity_id
_entity_poly.type
_entity_poly.pdbx_seq_one_letter_code
_entity_poly.pdbx_strand_id
1 'polypeptide(L)'
;MLQEFAPAKVNLFLDILSKRPDGYHDLGTLFQTINAGDTLMGELDLSGKISLRYNAPQEYPVESDLVYKAALLLQKTYEVKQGASFYLEKKMPLGAGLGGGSADAAAALRLLNKLWGLNVPAEDLEKLGAKLGADVPFLVQGGSAMAEGIGDKLSRIEPLKLPRGAALLVATPQCAVPTKAAYAGCVPSGSERWEAYKHSNYRDFWENLDFSGLMANAFNKFEESVLPQFPLIAQMEVDFLDCDAAFALMSGSGASVFGAFSSTSLAKEAVKKLGNTARYAVITDFFEGF
;
A
#
# COMPACT_ATOMS: atom_id res chain seq x y z
N MET A 1 -25.97 7.56 3.61
CA MET A 1 -24.54 7.68 3.23
C MET A 1 -23.71 6.76 4.10
N LEU A 2 -22.88 5.90 3.53
CA LEU A 2 -21.88 5.07 4.22
C LEU A 2 -20.49 5.64 3.95
N GLN A 3 -19.54 5.33 4.83
CA GLN A 3 -18.15 5.73 4.69
C GLN A 3 -17.23 4.53 4.94
N GLU A 4 -16.17 4.41 4.13
CA GLU A 4 -15.11 3.42 4.28
C GLU A 4 -13.74 4.11 4.27
N PHE A 5 -12.86 3.66 5.15
CA PHE A 5 -11.45 4.01 5.12
C PHE A 5 -10.73 3.15 4.09
N ALA A 6 -9.86 3.76 3.30
CA ALA A 6 -9.01 3.11 2.30
C ALA A 6 -7.54 3.22 2.74
N PRO A 7 -7.06 2.35 3.67
CA PRO A 7 -5.72 2.42 4.22
C PRO A 7 -4.68 2.17 3.13
N ALA A 8 -3.63 2.98 3.09
CA ALA A 8 -2.47 2.70 2.27
C ALA A 8 -1.69 1.50 2.83
N LYS A 9 -0.76 0.96 2.04
CA LYS A 9 0.16 -0.11 2.46
C LYS A 9 1.61 0.30 2.28
N VAL A 10 2.48 -0.34 3.03
CA VAL A 10 3.92 -0.38 2.80
C VAL A 10 4.37 -1.83 2.64
N ASN A 11 5.54 -2.02 2.02
CA ASN A 11 6.21 -3.32 1.95
C ASN A 11 7.32 -3.31 2.99
N LEU A 12 7.14 -4.00 4.11
CA LEU A 12 8.15 -4.11 5.16
C LEU A 12 9.36 -4.95 4.72
N PHE A 13 9.14 -5.81 3.75
CA PHE A 13 10.12 -6.59 3.01
C PHE A 13 9.60 -6.77 1.58
N LEU A 14 10.46 -6.68 0.59
CA LEU A 14 10.11 -6.94 -0.81
C LEU A 14 11.30 -7.50 -1.58
N ASP A 15 11.18 -8.73 -2.06
CA ASP A 15 12.14 -9.34 -2.96
C ASP A 15 11.48 -9.78 -4.27
N ILE A 16 12.24 -9.73 -5.35
CA ILE A 16 11.84 -10.22 -6.67
C ILE A 16 12.56 -11.55 -6.90
N LEU A 17 11.79 -12.64 -6.88
CA LEU A 17 12.33 -13.99 -6.83
C LEU A 17 12.68 -14.52 -8.21
N SER A 18 11.79 -14.31 -9.18
CA SER A 18 11.97 -14.80 -10.55
C SER A 18 11.21 -13.96 -11.57
N LYS A 19 11.61 -14.05 -12.84
CA LYS A 19 10.84 -13.54 -13.97
C LYS A 19 10.04 -14.68 -14.60
N ARG A 20 8.74 -14.47 -14.75
CA ARG A 20 7.79 -15.46 -15.29
C ARG A 20 7.71 -15.40 -16.82
N PRO A 21 7.33 -16.51 -17.47
CA PRO A 21 7.12 -16.53 -18.92
C PRO A 21 6.02 -15.58 -19.42
N ASP A 22 5.01 -15.26 -18.56
CA ASP A 22 3.92 -14.34 -18.86
C ASP A 22 4.33 -12.85 -18.77
N GLY A 23 5.61 -12.58 -18.45
CA GLY A 23 6.18 -11.23 -18.34
C GLY A 23 6.05 -10.60 -16.96
N TYR A 24 5.30 -11.21 -16.04
CA TYR A 24 5.27 -10.82 -14.61
C TYR A 24 6.50 -11.33 -13.88
N HIS A 25 6.60 -10.98 -12.59
CA HIS A 25 7.66 -11.47 -11.69
C HIS A 25 7.01 -12.15 -10.49
N ASP A 26 7.60 -13.25 -10.06
CA ASP A 26 7.31 -13.81 -8.74
C ASP A 26 8.04 -12.98 -7.70
N LEU A 27 7.34 -12.64 -6.63
CA LEU A 27 7.88 -11.86 -5.53
C LEU A 27 7.61 -12.54 -4.18
N GLY A 28 8.38 -12.13 -3.18
CA GLY A 28 8.13 -12.43 -1.77
C GLY A 28 8.08 -11.13 -1.00
N THR A 29 7.01 -10.86 -0.27
CA THR A 29 6.84 -9.59 0.43
C THR A 29 6.09 -9.75 1.74
N LEU A 30 6.39 -8.88 2.71
CA LEU A 30 5.57 -8.63 3.88
C LEU A 30 4.83 -7.30 3.68
N PHE A 31 3.52 -7.38 3.46
CA PHE A 31 2.63 -6.24 3.40
C PHE A 31 2.19 -5.82 4.79
N GLN A 32 2.08 -4.51 4.99
CA GLN A 32 1.48 -3.89 6.16
C GLN A 32 0.61 -2.70 5.75
N THR A 33 -0.65 -2.67 6.18
CA THR A 33 -1.46 -1.46 6.06
C THR A 33 -1.10 -0.44 7.14
N ILE A 34 -1.23 0.85 6.80
CA ILE A 34 -0.92 1.96 7.69
C ILE A 34 -2.18 2.79 7.99
N ASN A 35 -2.19 3.47 9.11
CA ASN A 35 -3.31 4.32 9.54
C ASN A 35 -3.28 5.70 8.84
N ALA A 36 -2.89 5.69 7.57
CA ALA A 36 -2.98 6.80 6.63
C ALA A 36 -3.57 6.27 5.31
N GLY A 37 -4.49 7.01 4.72
CA GLY A 37 -5.23 6.54 3.56
C GLY A 37 -6.25 7.55 3.07
N ASP A 38 -7.01 7.15 2.08
CA ASP A 38 -8.11 7.89 1.50
C ASP A 38 -9.43 7.57 2.21
N THR A 39 -10.48 8.32 1.90
CA THR A 39 -11.83 8.10 2.44
C THR A 39 -12.83 8.03 1.32
N LEU A 40 -13.57 6.92 1.24
CA LEU A 40 -14.63 6.72 0.28
C LEU A 40 -15.99 6.87 0.95
N MET A 41 -16.81 7.76 0.47
CA MET A 41 -18.22 7.90 0.87
C MET A 41 -19.12 7.43 -0.27
N GLY A 42 -20.25 6.77 0.07
CA GLY A 42 -21.17 6.25 -0.93
C GLY A 42 -22.62 6.29 -0.48
N GLU A 43 -23.50 6.50 -1.45
CA GLU A 43 -24.94 6.50 -1.30
C GLU A 43 -25.57 5.61 -2.36
N LEU A 44 -26.73 5.03 -2.03
CA LEU A 44 -27.52 4.23 -2.97
C LEU A 44 -28.07 5.11 -4.08
N ASP A 45 -27.95 4.64 -5.32
CA ASP A 45 -28.59 5.24 -6.49
C ASP A 45 -29.64 4.27 -7.05
N LEU A 46 -30.91 4.64 -6.94
CA LEU A 46 -32.03 3.80 -7.41
C LEU A 46 -32.15 3.74 -8.94
N SER A 47 -31.45 4.61 -9.68
CA SER A 47 -31.45 4.59 -11.14
C SER A 47 -30.55 3.51 -11.74
N GLY A 48 -29.77 2.79 -10.92
CA GLY A 48 -28.82 1.78 -11.35
C GLY A 48 -27.48 2.34 -11.85
N LYS A 49 -27.29 3.66 -11.84
CA LYS A 49 -26.06 4.30 -12.32
C LYS A 49 -24.97 4.28 -11.27
N ILE A 50 -23.72 4.16 -11.74
CA ILE A 50 -22.52 4.38 -10.92
C ILE A 50 -21.97 5.77 -11.25
N SER A 51 -21.70 6.56 -10.23
CA SER A 51 -21.05 7.87 -10.37
C SER A 51 -19.97 8.05 -9.31
N LEU A 52 -18.89 8.77 -9.66
CA LEU A 52 -17.76 9.02 -8.78
C LEU A 52 -17.32 10.47 -8.92
N ARG A 53 -17.18 11.15 -7.77
CA ARG A 53 -16.64 12.50 -7.65
C ARG A 53 -15.46 12.50 -6.68
N TYR A 54 -14.58 13.49 -6.81
CA TYR A 54 -13.34 13.61 -6.03
C TYR A 54 -13.26 14.97 -5.35
N ASN A 55 -12.44 15.08 -4.30
CA ASN A 55 -12.09 16.35 -3.66
C ASN A 55 -11.19 17.25 -4.54
N ALA A 56 -10.55 16.71 -5.59
CA ALA A 56 -9.73 17.45 -6.55
C ALA A 56 -9.92 16.87 -7.96
N PRO A 57 -9.72 17.68 -9.02
CA PRO A 57 -9.79 17.19 -10.40
C PRO A 57 -8.83 16.01 -10.64
N GLN A 58 -9.27 15.01 -11.39
CA GLN A 58 -8.45 13.89 -11.82
C GLN A 58 -8.05 14.06 -13.29
N GLU A 59 -6.84 13.62 -13.61
CA GLU A 59 -6.27 13.72 -14.96
C GLU A 59 -6.67 12.54 -15.88
N TYR A 60 -7.48 11.62 -15.37
CA TYR A 60 -7.90 10.40 -16.08
C TYR A 60 -9.43 10.25 -16.11
N PRO A 61 -9.98 9.55 -17.12
CA PRO A 61 -11.42 9.28 -17.21
C PRO A 61 -11.92 8.46 -16.01
N VAL A 62 -13.10 8.76 -15.49
CA VAL A 62 -13.71 8.08 -14.34
C VAL A 62 -13.86 6.56 -14.58
N GLU A 63 -14.06 6.15 -15.81
CA GLU A 63 -14.19 4.74 -16.21
C GLU A 63 -12.88 3.95 -16.04
N SER A 64 -11.74 4.63 -15.98
CA SER A 64 -10.44 4.02 -15.71
C SER A 64 -10.16 3.86 -14.22
N ASP A 65 -10.90 4.56 -13.35
CA ASP A 65 -10.74 4.51 -11.91
C ASP A 65 -11.12 3.13 -11.33
N LEU A 66 -10.34 2.66 -10.36
CA LEU A 66 -10.54 1.33 -9.76
C LEU A 66 -11.79 1.28 -8.86
N VAL A 67 -12.23 2.39 -8.27
CA VAL A 67 -13.51 2.48 -7.53
C VAL A 67 -14.67 2.23 -8.48
N TYR A 68 -14.66 2.92 -9.63
CA TYR A 68 -15.68 2.75 -10.65
C TYR A 68 -15.72 1.33 -11.21
N LYS A 69 -14.55 0.76 -11.52
CA LYS A 69 -14.42 -0.63 -11.99
C LYS A 69 -14.86 -1.64 -10.94
N ALA A 70 -14.53 -1.43 -9.66
CA ALA A 70 -14.95 -2.29 -8.56
C ALA A 70 -16.49 -2.30 -8.44
N ALA A 71 -17.12 -1.14 -8.55
CA ALA A 71 -18.57 -1.02 -8.51
C ALA A 71 -19.25 -1.76 -9.66
N LEU A 72 -18.78 -1.56 -10.90
CA LEU A 72 -19.32 -2.27 -12.05
C LEU A 72 -19.10 -3.79 -11.96
N LEU A 73 -17.93 -4.22 -11.48
CA LEU A 73 -17.61 -5.63 -11.31
C LEU A 73 -18.56 -6.29 -10.31
N LEU A 74 -18.76 -5.67 -9.14
CA LEU A 74 -19.63 -6.20 -8.10
C LEU A 74 -21.09 -6.19 -8.55
N GLN A 75 -21.56 -5.08 -9.16
CA GLN A 75 -22.92 -4.93 -9.71
C GLN A 75 -23.23 -6.04 -10.73
N LYS A 76 -22.30 -6.29 -11.65
CA LYS A 76 -22.43 -7.36 -12.65
C LYS A 76 -22.40 -8.76 -12.04
N THR A 77 -21.50 -9.01 -11.09
CA THR A 77 -21.28 -10.36 -10.52
C THR A 77 -22.50 -10.82 -9.70
N TYR A 78 -23.15 -9.89 -8.98
CA TYR A 78 -24.30 -10.19 -8.12
C TYR A 78 -25.64 -9.71 -8.70
N GLU A 79 -25.65 -9.31 -9.98
CA GLU A 79 -26.85 -8.86 -10.73
C GLU A 79 -27.65 -7.76 -10.01
N VAL A 80 -26.93 -6.87 -9.29
CA VAL A 80 -27.52 -5.76 -8.53
C VAL A 80 -28.14 -4.74 -9.51
N LYS A 81 -29.39 -4.36 -9.25
CA LYS A 81 -30.09 -3.36 -10.08
C LYS A 81 -29.86 -1.92 -9.63
N GLN A 82 -29.55 -1.73 -8.35
CA GLN A 82 -29.20 -0.42 -7.81
C GLN A 82 -27.79 -0.03 -8.24
N GLY A 83 -27.56 1.27 -8.35
CA GLY A 83 -26.26 1.89 -8.51
C GLY A 83 -25.72 2.48 -7.21
N ALA A 84 -24.71 3.29 -7.32
CA ALA A 84 -24.13 4.03 -6.21
C ALA A 84 -23.51 5.35 -6.69
N SER A 85 -23.64 6.37 -5.86
CA SER A 85 -22.95 7.65 -6.04
C SER A 85 -21.84 7.77 -5.01
N PHE A 86 -20.61 7.95 -5.47
CA PHE A 86 -19.44 8.03 -4.63
C PHE A 86 -18.83 9.43 -4.57
N TYR A 87 -18.23 9.74 -3.42
CA TYR A 87 -17.29 10.83 -3.24
C TYR A 87 -16.01 10.28 -2.63
N LEU A 88 -14.88 10.42 -3.34
CA LEU A 88 -13.57 9.95 -2.92
C LEU A 88 -12.71 11.14 -2.48
N GLU A 89 -12.39 11.18 -1.18
CA GLU A 89 -11.44 12.13 -0.61
C GLU A 89 -10.03 11.55 -0.71
N LYS A 90 -9.31 11.95 -1.78
CA LYS A 90 -7.92 11.55 -2.01
C LYS A 90 -6.97 12.35 -1.13
N LYS A 91 -6.20 11.66 -0.29
CA LYS A 91 -5.12 12.17 0.56
C LYS A 91 -3.78 11.56 0.17
N MET A 92 -3.81 10.32 -0.34
CA MET A 92 -2.60 9.60 -0.71
C MET A 92 -2.07 10.04 -2.08
N PRO A 93 -0.74 10.18 -2.24
CA PRO A 93 -0.15 10.53 -3.51
C PRO A 93 -0.33 9.42 -4.54
N LEU A 94 -0.66 9.82 -5.80
CA LEU A 94 -0.82 8.87 -6.90
C LEU A 94 0.54 8.29 -7.33
N GLY A 95 0.57 7.00 -7.67
CA GLY A 95 1.73 6.33 -8.26
C GLY A 95 2.97 6.33 -7.35
N ALA A 96 2.77 6.24 -6.05
CA ALA A 96 3.80 6.43 -5.03
C ALA A 96 4.26 5.14 -4.31
N GLY A 97 3.88 3.97 -4.79
CA GLY A 97 4.23 2.68 -4.15
C GLY A 97 3.40 2.31 -2.92
N LEU A 98 2.38 3.11 -2.59
CA LEU A 98 1.56 2.98 -1.36
C LEU A 98 0.23 2.24 -1.57
N GLY A 99 -0.06 1.76 -2.77
CA GLY A 99 -1.27 1.01 -3.07
C GLY A 99 -2.59 1.82 -3.02
N GLY A 100 -2.54 3.17 -3.04
CA GLY A 100 -3.70 4.03 -2.81
C GLY A 100 -4.92 3.71 -3.70
N GLY A 101 -4.75 3.59 -5.02
CA GLY A 101 -5.86 3.25 -5.92
C GLY A 101 -6.43 1.84 -5.67
N SER A 102 -5.58 0.89 -5.29
CA SER A 102 -6.03 -0.47 -4.90
C SER A 102 -6.76 -0.44 -3.55
N ALA A 103 -6.37 0.44 -2.63
CA ALA A 103 -7.06 0.67 -1.36
C ALA A 103 -8.45 1.25 -1.59
N ASP A 104 -8.58 2.20 -2.51
CA ASP A 104 -9.86 2.79 -2.90
C ASP A 104 -10.81 1.74 -3.50
N ALA A 105 -10.28 0.86 -4.37
CA ALA A 105 -11.06 -0.25 -4.94
C ALA A 105 -11.52 -1.24 -3.86
N ALA A 106 -10.65 -1.59 -2.93
CA ALA A 106 -10.99 -2.46 -1.80
C ALA A 106 -12.05 -1.83 -0.91
N ALA A 107 -11.92 -0.53 -0.62
CA ALA A 107 -12.94 0.24 0.12
C ALA A 107 -14.28 0.24 -0.64
N ALA A 108 -14.27 0.38 -1.96
CA ALA A 108 -15.48 0.31 -2.77
C ALA A 108 -16.16 -1.06 -2.69
N LEU A 109 -15.39 -2.16 -2.74
CA LEU A 109 -15.94 -3.51 -2.58
C LEU A 109 -16.59 -3.68 -1.20
N ARG A 110 -15.93 -3.25 -0.11
CA ARG A 110 -16.48 -3.32 1.25
C ARG A 110 -17.73 -2.44 1.41
N LEU A 111 -17.66 -1.18 0.94
CA LEU A 111 -18.77 -0.23 1.04
C LEU A 111 -20.01 -0.74 0.30
N LEU A 112 -19.83 -1.21 -0.93
CA LEU A 112 -20.92 -1.70 -1.76
C LEU A 112 -21.52 -3.01 -1.22
N ASN A 113 -20.69 -3.90 -0.66
CA ASN A 113 -21.18 -5.10 0.02
C ASN A 113 -22.18 -4.74 1.14
N LYS A 114 -21.87 -3.69 1.92
CA LYS A 114 -22.76 -3.16 2.97
C LYS A 114 -23.95 -2.41 2.35
N LEU A 115 -23.71 -1.51 1.39
CA LEU A 115 -24.71 -0.61 0.81
C LEU A 115 -25.83 -1.38 0.07
N TRP A 116 -25.44 -2.46 -0.62
CA TRP A 116 -26.37 -3.32 -1.36
C TRP A 116 -26.86 -4.52 -0.56
N GLY A 117 -26.39 -4.71 0.70
CA GLY A 117 -26.79 -5.80 1.58
C GLY A 117 -26.45 -7.20 1.05
N LEU A 118 -25.30 -7.33 0.36
CA LEU A 118 -24.93 -8.57 -0.32
C LEU A 118 -24.46 -9.67 0.63
N ASN A 119 -23.85 -9.28 1.76
CA ASN A 119 -23.26 -10.20 2.76
C ASN A 119 -22.23 -11.17 2.16
N VAL A 120 -21.46 -10.69 1.18
CA VAL A 120 -20.37 -11.45 0.54
C VAL A 120 -19.22 -11.62 1.54
N PRO A 121 -18.70 -12.85 1.75
CA PRO A 121 -17.53 -13.08 2.59
C PRO A 121 -16.28 -12.32 2.08
N ALA A 122 -15.38 -11.99 2.98
CA ALA A 122 -14.15 -11.24 2.64
C ALA A 122 -13.32 -11.97 1.58
N GLU A 123 -13.19 -13.29 1.68
CA GLU A 123 -12.45 -14.14 0.75
C GLU A 123 -13.00 -14.07 -0.68
N ASP A 124 -14.30 -13.89 -0.83
CA ASP A 124 -14.91 -13.76 -2.17
C ASP A 124 -14.74 -12.33 -2.71
N LEU A 125 -14.76 -11.32 -1.84
CA LEU A 125 -14.36 -9.95 -2.23
C LEU A 125 -12.88 -9.89 -2.64
N GLU A 126 -11.98 -10.62 -1.97
CA GLU A 126 -10.57 -10.74 -2.36
C GLU A 126 -10.42 -11.36 -3.76
N LYS A 127 -11.14 -12.44 -4.06
CA LYS A 127 -11.16 -13.06 -5.40
C LYS A 127 -11.66 -12.10 -6.48
N LEU A 128 -12.63 -11.25 -6.17
CA LEU A 128 -13.07 -10.19 -7.07
C LEU A 128 -12.01 -9.10 -7.19
N GLY A 129 -11.41 -8.71 -6.08
CA GLY A 129 -10.34 -7.73 -6.02
C GLY A 129 -9.13 -8.10 -6.88
N ALA A 130 -8.78 -9.38 -6.96
CA ALA A 130 -7.70 -9.88 -7.81
C ALA A 130 -7.90 -9.57 -9.30
N LYS A 131 -9.13 -9.37 -9.76
CA LYS A 131 -9.45 -8.95 -11.14
C LYS A 131 -9.21 -7.46 -11.39
N LEU A 132 -9.06 -6.66 -10.33
CA LEU A 132 -8.86 -5.22 -10.38
C LEU A 132 -7.38 -4.84 -10.25
N GLY A 133 -6.62 -5.58 -9.44
CA GLY A 133 -5.20 -5.33 -9.22
C GLY A 133 -4.61 -6.26 -8.16
N ALA A 134 -3.27 -6.49 -8.23
CA ALA A 134 -2.58 -7.45 -7.36
C ALA A 134 -2.64 -7.08 -5.86
N ASP A 135 -2.62 -5.79 -5.51
CA ASP A 135 -2.69 -5.33 -4.12
C ASP A 135 -4.13 -5.31 -3.54
N VAL A 136 -5.17 -5.35 -4.41
CA VAL A 136 -6.57 -5.22 -3.95
C VAL A 136 -6.99 -6.33 -3.00
N PRO A 137 -6.67 -7.63 -3.23
CA PRO A 137 -7.01 -8.71 -2.31
C PRO A 137 -6.48 -8.46 -0.90
N PHE A 138 -5.21 -8.05 -0.77
CA PHE A 138 -4.64 -7.71 0.53
C PHE A 138 -5.42 -6.59 1.23
N LEU A 139 -5.76 -5.54 0.48
CA LEU A 139 -6.39 -4.32 1.00
C LEU A 139 -7.90 -4.49 1.33
N VAL A 140 -8.53 -5.60 0.90
CA VAL A 140 -9.91 -5.93 1.32
C VAL A 140 -9.99 -6.10 2.83
N GLN A 141 -9.06 -6.77 3.46
CA GLN A 141 -9.02 -6.96 4.92
C GLN A 141 -7.95 -6.08 5.60
N GLY A 142 -6.87 -5.71 4.90
CA GLY A 142 -5.76 -4.96 5.48
C GLY A 142 -4.96 -5.79 6.49
N GLY A 143 -4.38 -5.11 7.49
CA GLY A 143 -3.53 -5.74 8.52
C GLY A 143 -2.14 -6.07 8.00
N SER A 144 -1.65 -7.26 8.34
CA SER A 144 -0.35 -7.79 7.94
C SER A 144 -0.51 -9.09 7.16
N ALA A 145 0.25 -9.26 6.08
CA ALA A 145 0.26 -10.50 5.33
C ALA A 145 1.60 -10.73 4.62
N MET A 146 2.08 -11.95 4.65
CA MET A 146 3.07 -12.42 3.70
C MET A 146 2.39 -12.69 2.37
N ALA A 147 3.05 -12.34 1.26
CA ALA A 147 2.52 -12.57 -0.07
C ALA A 147 3.60 -13.11 -1.01
N GLU A 148 3.17 -14.03 -1.87
CA GLU A 148 3.98 -14.67 -2.91
C GLU A 148 3.27 -14.56 -4.27
N GLY A 149 3.82 -15.20 -5.31
CA GLY A 149 3.32 -15.06 -6.68
C GLY A 149 3.55 -13.65 -7.19
N ILE A 150 2.56 -13.01 -7.78
CA ILE A 150 2.63 -11.59 -8.19
C ILE A 150 2.22 -10.63 -7.04
N GLY A 151 2.15 -11.12 -5.79
CA GLY A 151 1.62 -10.44 -4.62
C GLY A 151 0.19 -10.84 -4.27
N ASP A 152 -0.32 -11.87 -4.94
CA ASP A 152 -1.72 -12.32 -4.89
C ASP A 152 -1.95 -13.56 -4.01
N LYS A 153 -0.88 -14.31 -3.69
CA LYS A 153 -0.94 -15.48 -2.79
C LYS A 153 -0.70 -15.04 -1.36
N LEU A 154 -1.76 -14.70 -0.66
CA LEU A 154 -1.71 -14.12 0.68
C LEU A 154 -1.68 -15.19 1.76
N SER A 155 -0.76 -15.03 2.71
CA SER A 155 -0.73 -15.74 4.00
C SER A 155 -0.87 -14.70 5.10
N ARG A 156 -2.08 -14.56 5.65
CA ARG A 156 -2.36 -13.60 6.71
C ARG A 156 -1.64 -13.98 7.99
N ILE A 157 -1.13 -12.98 8.68
CA ILE A 157 -0.47 -13.12 9.97
C ILE A 157 -1.16 -12.21 10.99
N GLU A 158 -0.93 -12.46 12.27
CA GLU A 158 -1.36 -11.53 13.32
C GLU A 158 -0.84 -10.12 13.00
N PRO A 159 -1.68 -9.08 13.11
CA PRO A 159 -1.26 -7.71 12.82
C PRO A 159 -0.01 -7.31 13.61
N LEU A 160 0.95 -6.71 12.91
CA LEU A 160 2.13 -6.14 13.56
C LEU A 160 1.76 -4.83 14.25
N LYS A 161 2.47 -4.52 15.33
CA LYS A 161 2.29 -3.29 16.12
C LYS A 161 3.61 -2.60 16.31
N LEU A 162 3.62 -1.29 16.22
CA LEU A 162 4.78 -0.51 16.68
C LEU A 162 4.77 -0.40 18.20
N PRO A 163 5.94 -0.31 18.84
CA PRO A 163 6.03 -0.05 20.27
C PRO A 163 5.32 1.24 20.68
N ARG A 164 4.83 1.29 21.90
CA ARG A 164 4.15 2.47 22.43
C ARG A 164 5.05 3.72 22.35
N GLY A 165 4.56 4.76 21.71
CA GLY A 165 5.25 6.04 21.52
C GLY A 165 6.09 6.11 20.24
N ALA A 166 6.37 4.98 19.59
CA ALA A 166 6.97 4.94 18.27
C ALA A 166 6.02 5.49 17.20
N ALA A 167 6.57 5.84 16.06
CA ALA A 167 5.82 6.36 14.93
C ALA A 167 6.42 5.90 13.60
N LEU A 168 5.59 5.73 12.60
CA LEU A 168 5.99 5.57 11.21
C LEU A 168 5.91 6.93 10.51
N LEU A 169 6.94 7.32 9.79
CA LEU A 169 6.88 8.43 8.84
C LEU A 169 6.84 7.84 7.43
N VAL A 170 5.89 8.31 6.63
CA VAL A 170 5.82 8.01 5.19
C VAL A 170 5.91 9.33 4.45
N ALA A 171 6.86 9.43 3.51
CA ALA A 171 7.02 10.62 2.69
C ALA A 171 7.24 10.26 1.21
N THR A 172 6.82 11.16 0.33
CA THR A 172 6.98 10.99 -1.12
C THR A 172 7.74 12.18 -1.67
N PRO A 173 8.89 11.99 -2.33
CA PRO A 173 9.67 13.07 -2.93
C PRO A 173 8.96 13.66 -4.17
N GLN A 174 9.53 14.79 -4.68
CA GLN A 174 9.05 15.48 -5.88
C GLN A 174 9.41 14.72 -7.19
N CYS A 175 9.33 13.40 -7.17
CA CYS A 175 9.52 12.57 -8.36
C CYS A 175 8.50 11.42 -8.40
N ALA A 176 8.42 10.74 -9.54
CA ALA A 176 7.60 9.56 -9.73
C ALA A 176 8.42 8.47 -10.40
N VAL A 177 8.27 7.24 -9.95
CA VAL A 177 8.90 6.05 -10.56
C VAL A 177 7.84 5.27 -11.32
N PRO A 178 7.96 5.14 -12.66
CA PRO A 178 7.08 4.27 -13.41
C PRO A 178 7.31 2.81 -12.98
N THR A 179 6.30 2.14 -12.46
CA THR A 179 6.41 0.75 -11.97
C THR A 179 7.03 -0.18 -13.01
N LYS A 180 6.66 -0.01 -14.29
CA LYS A 180 7.25 -0.79 -15.40
C LYS A 180 8.77 -0.60 -15.51
N ALA A 181 9.27 0.61 -15.27
CA ALA A 181 10.72 0.90 -15.32
C ALA A 181 11.44 0.26 -14.12
N ALA A 182 10.86 0.28 -12.92
CA ALA A 182 11.41 -0.39 -11.75
C ALA A 182 11.59 -1.90 -12.00
N TYR A 183 10.57 -2.57 -12.52
CA TYR A 183 10.66 -4.00 -12.90
C TYR A 183 11.66 -4.26 -14.02
N ALA A 184 11.74 -3.40 -15.02
CA ALA A 184 12.66 -3.58 -16.15
C ALA A 184 14.14 -3.49 -15.74
N GLY A 185 14.45 -2.70 -14.73
CA GLY A 185 15.81 -2.57 -14.18
C GLY A 185 16.16 -3.61 -13.10
N CYS A 186 15.19 -4.41 -12.65
CA CYS A 186 15.37 -5.33 -11.55
C CYS A 186 15.94 -6.68 -12.03
N VAL A 187 17.01 -7.14 -11.36
CA VAL A 187 17.55 -8.50 -11.54
C VAL A 187 17.04 -9.37 -10.38
N PRO A 188 16.29 -10.45 -10.66
CA PRO A 188 15.76 -11.32 -9.60
C PRO A 188 16.85 -11.89 -8.70
N SER A 189 16.56 -12.01 -7.39
CA SER A 189 17.50 -12.49 -6.36
C SER A 189 17.50 -14.01 -6.19
N GLY A 190 16.48 -14.71 -6.68
CA GLY A 190 16.16 -16.06 -6.22
C GLY A 190 15.34 -16.05 -4.92
N SER A 191 15.03 -17.21 -4.37
CA SER A 191 14.14 -17.34 -3.21
C SER A 191 14.85 -17.38 -1.84
N GLU A 192 16.16 -17.47 -1.81
CA GLU A 192 16.94 -17.75 -0.56
C GLU A 192 16.71 -16.67 0.50
N ARG A 193 16.76 -15.38 0.12
CA ARG A 193 16.56 -14.28 1.06
C ARG A 193 15.12 -14.25 1.60
N TRP A 194 14.14 -14.48 0.74
CA TRP A 194 12.74 -14.56 1.14
C TRP A 194 12.49 -15.73 2.10
N GLU A 195 13.02 -16.91 1.80
CA GLU A 195 12.92 -18.07 2.70
C GLU A 195 13.56 -17.79 4.07
N ALA A 196 14.75 -17.17 4.07
CA ALA A 196 15.41 -16.77 5.31
C ALA A 196 14.57 -15.76 6.09
N TYR A 197 13.96 -14.76 5.41
CA TYR A 197 13.11 -13.77 6.05
C TYR A 197 11.86 -14.39 6.68
N LYS A 198 11.15 -15.28 5.98
CA LYS A 198 9.96 -15.97 6.51
C LYS A 198 10.24 -16.72 7.82
N HIS A 199 11.44 -17.25 7.98
CA HIS A 199 11.87 -18.01 9.15
C HIS A 199 12.65 -17.18 10.19
N SER A 200 12.79 -15.87 9.96
CA SER A 200 13.43 -14.94 10.90
C SER A 200 12.49 -14.51 12.03
N ASN A 201 13.04 -13.82 13.00
CA ASN A 201 12.26 -13.18 14.07
C ASN A 201 11.70 -11.82 13.60
N TYR A 202 11.22 -11.71 12.35
CA TYR A 202 10.75 -10.45 11.77
C TYR A 202 9.75 -9.71 12.67
N ARG A 203 8.88 -10.44 13.39
CA ARG A 203 7.92 -9.86 14.32
C ARG A 203 8.61 -9.10 15.44
N ASP A 204 9.62 -9.67 16.05
CA ASP A 204 10.38 -9.06 17.14
C ASP A 204 11.11 -7.80 16.66
N PHE A 205 11.62 -7.80 15.42
CA PHE A 205 12.27 -6.62 14.83
C PHE A 205 11.32 -5.44 14.76
N TRP A 206 10.08 -5.67 14.33
CA TRP A 206 9.07 -4.63 14.17
C TRP A 206 8.44 -4.19 15.51
N GLU A 207 8.05 -5.16 16.34
CA GLU A 207 7.31 -4.89 17.58
C GLU A 207 8.19 -4.34 18.71
N ASN A 208 9.51 -4.55 18.63
CA ASN A 208 10.48 -4.00 19.60
C ASN A 208 11.34 -2.87 19.01
N LEU A 209 11.16 -2.50 17.74
CA LEU A 209 12.07 -1.61 17.00
C LEU A 209 13.54 -2.00 17.22
N ASP A 210 13.83 -3.29 17.04
CA ASP A 210 15.21 -3.75 17.07
C ASP A 210 15.98 -3.18 15.87
N PHE A 211 16.71 -2.10 16.11
CA PHE A 211 17.48 -1.39 15.09
C PHE A 211 18.41 -2.31 14.30
N SER A 212 19.10 -3.22 15.00
CA SER A 212 20.03 -4.15 14.36
C SER A 212 19.29 -5.16 13.48
N GLY A 213 18.19 -5.71 14.00
CA GLY A 213 17.34 -6.64 13.26
C GLY A 213 16.67 -5.97 12.06
N LEU A 214 16.14 -4.75 12.22
CA LEU A 214 15.52 -4.00 11.14
C LEU A 214 16.53 -3.62 10.05
N MET A 215 17.69 -3.07 10.41
CA MET A 215 18.76 -2.73 9.46
C MET A 215 19.25 -3.95 8.66
N ALA A 216 19.27 -5.14 9.29
CA ALA A 216 19.69 -6.38 8.62
C ALA A 216 18.62 -7.00 7.73
N ASN A 217 17.34 -6.75 8.01
CA ASN A 217 16.21 -7.48 7.40
C ASN A 217 15.22 -6.59 6.64
N ALA A 218 15.20 -5.27 6.85
CA ALA A 218 14.42 -4.35 6.00
C ALA A 218 15.04 -4.34 4.60
N PHE A 219 14.26 -4.71 3.59
CA PHE A 219 14.79 -4.90 2.24
C PHE A 219 13.73 -4.62 1.17
N ASN A 220 14.14 -3.88 0.15
CA ASN A 220 13.36 -3.70 -1.07
C ASN A 220 14.24 -3.87 -2.30
N LYS A 221 14.05 -4.94 -3.04
CA LYS A 221 14.85 -5.28 -4.23
C LYS A 221 14.85 -4.19 -5.30
N PHE A 222 13.78 -3.42 -5.41
CA PHE A 222 13.73 -2.33 -6.39
C PHE A 222 14.74 -1.21 -6.10
N GLU A 223 15.19 -1.03 -4.87
CA GLU A 223 16.17 0.01 -4.52
C GLU A 223 17.46 -0.14 -5.30
N GLU A 224 17.91 -1.35 -5.56
CA GLU A 224 19.15 -1.60 -6.35
C GLU A 224 19.09 -0.94 -7.74
N SER A 225 17.92 -0.88 -8.37
CA SER A 225 17.74 -0.31 -9.70
C SER A 225 17.17 1.11 -9.69
N VAL A 226 16.41 1.47 -8.67
CA VAL A 226 15.67 2.74 -8.59
C VAL A 226 16.54 3.84 -7.98
N LEU A 227 17.19 3.60 -6.84
CA LEU A 227 17.95 4.65 -6.14
C LEU A 227 19.04 5.30 -7.00
N PRO A 228 19.81 4.56 -7.83
CA PRO A 228 20.80 5.19 -8.71
C PRO A 228 20.21 6.13 -9.76
N GLN A 229 18.94 5.92 -10.15
CA GLN A 229 18.24 6.71 -11.16
C GLN A 229 17.42 7.86 -10.56
N PHE A 230 17.05 7.76 -9.28
CA PHE A 230 16.19 8.71 -8.57
C PHE A 230 16.86 9.20 -7.28
N PRO A 231 17.88 10.07 -7.36
CA PRO A 231 18.67 10.52 -6.19
C PRO A 231 17.82 11.16 -5.06
N LEU A 232 16.64 11.73 -5.39
CA LEU A 232 15.76 12.31 -4.39
C LEU A 232 15.17 11.25 -3.43
N ILE A 233 15.01 10.01 -3.88
CA ILE A 233 14.55 8.91 -3.02
C ILE A 233 15.69 8.51 -2.08
N ALA A 234 16.88 8.26 -2.61
CA ALA A 234 18.06 7.94 -1.82
C ALA A 234 18.38 9.03 -0.76
N GLN A 235 18.28 10.31 -1.15
CA GLN A 235 18.47 11.41 -0.21
C GLN A 235 17.42 11.40 0.90
N MET A 236 16.18 11.09 0.59
CA MET A 236 15.09 11.02 1.59
C MET A 236 15.35 9.90 2.61
N GLU A 237 15.89 8.75 2.18
CA GLU A 237 16.30 7.68 3.10
C GLU A 237 17.42 8.14 4.03
N VAL A 238 18.44 8.82 3.49
CA VAL A 238 19.53 9.43 4.30
C VAL A 238 18.95 10.44 5.28
N ASP A 239 18.05 11.31 4.85
CA ASP A 239 17.43 12.33 5.71
C ASP A 239 16.64 11.71 6.88
N PHE A 240 16.01 10.54 6.67
CA PHE A 240 15.33 9.80 7.74
C PHE A 240 16.35 9.23 8.74
N LEU A 241 17.40 8.57 8.24
CA LEU A 241 18.45 7.97 9.07
C LEU A 241 19.20 9.04 9.89
N ASP A 242 19.48 10.20 9.31
CA ASP A 242 20.09 11.35 10.00
C ASP A 242 19.19 11.95 11.11
N CYS A 243 17.90 11.60 11.12
CA CYS A 243 16.96 11.96 12.18
C CYS A 243 16.63 10.77 13.11
N ASP A 244 17.57 9.83 13.24
CA ASP A 244 17.46 8.65 14.11
C ASP A 244 16.28 7.71 13.78
N ALA A 245 15.94 7.58 12.49
CA ALA A 245 15.05 6.49 12.07
C ALA A 245 15.73 5.13 12.33
N ALA A 246 14.98 4.15 12.80
CA ALA A 246 15.46 2.78 12.99
C ALA A 246 15.88 2.13 11.66
N PHE A 247 15.25 2.54 10.58
CA PHE A 247 15.55 2.22 9.19
C PHE A 247 14.85 3.24 8.29
N ALA A 248 15.24 3.29 7.02
CA ALA A 248 14.51 3.94 5.96
C ALA A 248 14.45 3.01 4.76
N LEU A 249 13.30 2.91 4.09
CA LEU A 249 13.07 1.97 3.00
C LEU A 249 12.07 2.53 2.00
N MET A 250 12.30 2.32 0.72
CA MET A 250 11.32 2.62 -0.33
C MET A 250 10.14 1.66 -0.29
N SER A 251 8.91 2.14 -0.43
CA SER A 251 7.70 1.30 -0.50
C SER A 251 7.38 0.87 -1.93
N GLY A 252 7.23 -0.44 -2.15
CA GLY A 252 6.91 -0.99 -3.47
C GLY A 252 7.94 -0.58 -4.52
N SER A 253 7.50 -0.18 -5.71
CA SER A 253 8.35 0.34 -6.78
C SER A 253 8.70 1.84 -6.62
N GLY A 254 8.33 2.45 -5.50
CA GLY A 254 8.57 3.85 -5.20
C GLY A 254 7.46 4.77 -5.73
N ALA A 255 7.60 6.09 -5.53
CA ALA A 255 8.75 6.80 -5.00
C ALA A 255 8.70 7.05 -3.46
N SER A 256 7.66 6.59 -2.73
CA SER A 256 7.58 6.85 -1.29
C SER A 256 8.63 6.10 -0.51
N VAL A 257 9.16 6.77 0.50
CA VAL A 257 10.03 6.23 1.54
C VAL A 257 9.24 6.17 2.84
N PHE A 258 9.47 5.15 3.63
CA PHE A 258 8.95 5.06 4.99
C PHE A 258 10.05 4.66 5.97
N GLY A 259 9.92 5.10 7.21
CA GLY A 259 10.85 4.76 8.28
C GLY A 259 10.16 4.78 9.63
N ALA A 260 10.63 3.96 10.56
CA ALA A 260 10.13 3.92 11.94
C ALA A 260 11.05 4.70 12.87
N PHE A 261 10.44 5.43 13.78
CA PHE A 261 11.10 6.28 14.77
C PHE A 261 10.66 5.84 16.17
N SER A 262 11.58 5.88 17.15
CA SER A 262 11.29 5.56 18.54
C SER A 262 10.34 6.57 19.20
N SER A 263 10.11 7.73 18.58
CA SER A 263 9.16 8.72 19.05
C SER A 263 8.57 9.57 17.93
N THR A 264 7.35 10.05 18.14
CA THR A 264 6.70 11.04 17.27
C THR A 264 7.51 12.35 17.16
N SER A 265 8.32 12.69 18.17
CA SER A 265 9.18 13.89 18.13
C SER A 265 10.25 13.78 17.06
N LEU A 266 10.96 12.65 17.00
CA LEU A 266 11.98 12.38 15.97
C LEU A 266 11.35 12.36 14.57
N ALA A 267 10.20 11.72 14.40
CA ALA A 267 9.48 11.74 13.13
C ALA A 267 9.11 13.17 12.69
N LYS A 268 8.73 14.05 13.63
CA LYS A 268 8.47 15.48 13.34
C LYS A 268 9.72 16.24 12.94
N GLU A 269 10.88 15.93 13.50
CA GLU A 269 12.16 16.50 13.11
C GLU A 269 12.53 16.10 11.68
N ALA A 270 12.32 14.82 11.32
CA ALA A 270 12.51 14.34 9.97
C ALA A 270 11.59 15.08 8.98
N VAL A 271 10.28 15.26 9.30
CA VAL A 271 9.37 16.04 8.46
C VAL A 271 9.88 17.47 8.24
N LYS A 272 10.41 18.13 9.29
CA LYS A 272 10.99 19.47 9.15
C LYS A 272 12.24 19.49 8.26
N LYS A 273 13.10 18.47 8.37
CA LYS A 273 14.30 18.31 7.54
C LYS A 273 13.94 18.13 6.07
N LEU A 274 12.92 17.36 5.75
CA LEU A 274 12.42 17.17 4.39
C LEU A 274 11.98 18.48 3.73
N GLY A 275 11.32 19.37 4.47
CA GLY A 275 10.89 20.67 3.95
C GLY A 275 10.12 20.55 2.62
N ASN A 276 10.60 21.25 1.59
CA ASN A 276 9.99 21.25 0.25
C ASN A 276 10.44 20.09 -0.65
N THR A 277 11.32 19.19 -0.19
CA THR A 277 11.76 18.04 -1.00
C THR A 277 10.68 16.95 -1.08
N ALA A 278 9.79 16.89 -0.09
CA ALA A 278 8.64 16.01 -0.07
C ALA A 278 7.38 16.73 -0.61
N ARG A 279 6.70 16.09 -1.58
CA ARG A 279 5.34 16.51 -2.01
C ARG A 279 4.24 15.99 -1.10
N TYR A 280 4.56 15.02 -0.25
CA TYR A 280 3.68 14.40 0.73
C TYR A 280 4.50 13.90 1.91
N ALA A 281 4.00 14.09 3.12
CA ALA A 281 4.54 13.48 4.33
C ALA A 281 3.43 13.29 5.37
N VAL A 282 3.43 12.13 6.03
CA VAL A 282 2.49 11.83 7.10
C VAL A 282 3.17 10.99 8.18
N ILE A 283 2.96 11.38 9.43
CA ILE A 283 3.30 10.57 10.60
C ILE A 283 2.09 9.72 10.94
N THR A 284 2.27 8.42 11.05
CA THR A 284 1.20 7.43 11.16
C THR A 284 1.64 6.25 12.04
N ASP A 285 0.86 5.20 12.04
CA ASP A 285 1.09 3.93 12.71
C ASP A 285 0.61 2.78 11.82
N PHE A 286 0.85 1.54 12.20
CA PHE A 286 0.28 0.39 11.54
C PHE A 286 -1.23 0.32 11.75
N PHE A 287 -1.96 -0.06 10.71
CA PHE A 287 -3.39 -0.34 10.75
C PHE A 287 -3.60 -1.85 10.86
N GLU A 288 -4.33 -2.29 11.87
CA GLU A 288 -4.48 -3.71 12.21
C GLU A 288 -5.44 -4.49 11.28
N GLY A 289 -6.15 -3.81 10.38
CA GLY A 289 -7.13 -4.41 9.46
C GLY A 289 -8.58 -4.14 9.85
N PHE A 290 -9.53 -4.75 9.11
CA PHE A 290 -10.98 -4.59 9.28
C PHE A 290 -11.60 -5.80 9.95
#